data_8be1c76cfc54665a83f7d66461f193a8
#
_entry.id   8be1c76cfc54665a83f7d66461f193a8
#
_cell.length_a   1.000
_cell.length_b   1.000
_cell.length_c   1.000
_cell.angle_alpha   90.00
_cell.angle_beta   90.00
_cell.angle_gamma   90.00
#
_symmetry.space_group_name_H-M   'P 1'
#
loop_
_entity.id
_entity.type
_entity.pdbx_description
1 polymer ?
#
loop_
_entity_poly.entity_id
_entity_poly.type
_entity_poly.pdbx_seq_one_letter_code
_entity_poly.pdbx_strand_id
1 'polypeptide(L)'
;MSRTSFRSTGTAASTAHAPRHGLARVLSKLGACSRSQAEQWIREGRVSLDGRVIRDPHHPTLLDGQQVAVDGHPVKSIEPVHVMFNKPRGLVVSAADEHGRATVYTALAAAGLPWLGPVGRLDKASEGLLLLSNDTVWSAGITDPVTHLDKTYHVQVAGQPDASVLATMQAGVREGGELLKARGATLLRAGEKNAWLEIVLDEGRNRHIRRLLAALGFDVLRLIRVAIGTLELGDLAKGQWRRLSADEVRALDTRR
;
A
#
# COMPACT_ATOMS: atom_id res chain seq x y z
N MET A 1 -18.60 49.55 51.79
CA MET A 1 -19.21 49.04 50.53
C MET A 1 -18.07 48.78 49.54
N SER A 2 -17.53 47.55 49.54
CA SER A 2 -16.44 47.12 48.65
C SER A 2 -17.01 46.36 47.47
N ARG A 3 -16.76 46.85 46.27
CA ARG A 3 -17.10 46.16 45.01
C ARG A 3 -15.95 45.26 44.59
N THR A 4 -16.15 43.95 44.70
CA THR A 4 -15.18 42.96 44.18
C THR A 4 -15.46 42.76 42.69
N SER A 5 -14.47 43.13 41.86
CA SER A 5 -14.50 42.94 40.41
C SER A 5 -14.02 41.55 40.09
N PHE A 6 -14.89 40.66 39.56
CA PHE A 6 -14.52 39.37 39.00
C PHE A 6 -13.92 39.60 37.62
N ARG A 7 -12.61 39.35 37.46
CA ARG A 7 -11.97 39.21 36.15
C ARG A 7 -12.24 37.80 35.62
N SER A 8 -13.04 37.70 34.58
CA SER A 8 -13.18 36.50 33.78
C SER A 8 -11.90 36.30 32.95
N THR A 9 -11.11 35.28 33.27
CA THR A 9 -10.00 34.81 32.43
C THR A 9 -10.60 33.91 31.34
N GLY A 10 -10.88 34.50 30.19
CA GLY A 10 -11.22 33.74 29.00
C GLY A 10 -10.01 32.94 28.53
N THR A 11 -10.08 31.64 28.71
CA THR A 11 -9.09 30.71 28.12
C THR A 11 -9.27 30.74 26.61
N ALA A 12 -8.35 31.39 25.89
CA ALA A 12 -8.28 31.34 24.45
C ALA A 12 -7.93 29.89 24.05
N ALA A 13 -8.92 29.14 23.57
CA ALA A 13 -8.68 27.85 22.93
C ALA A 13 -7.76 28.10 21.72
N SER A 14 -6.56 27.53 21.76
CA SER A 14 -5.62 27.48 20.65
C SER A 14 -6.31 26.74 19.50
N THR A 15 -6.78 27.46 18.49
CA THR A 15 -7.23 26.89 17.23
C THR A 15 -6.00 26.35 16.49
N ALA A 16 -5.61 25.11 16.80
CA ALA A 16 -4.66 24.37 15.98
C ALA A 16 -5.20 24.37 14.54
N HIS A 17 -4.50 25.04 13.63
CA HIS A 17 -4.88 25.10 12.23
C HIS A 17 -4.87 23.66 11.67
N ALA A 18 -6.04 23.17 11.26
CA ALA A 18 -6.15 21.86 10.60
C ALA A 18 -5.17 21.82 9.39
N PRO A 19 -4.42 20.73 9.22
CA PRO A 19 -3.41 20.66 8.17
C PRO A 19 -4.06 20.78 6.78
N ARG A 20 -3.54 21.69 5.97
CA ARG A 20 -3.94 21.87 4.57
C ARG A 20 -3.16 20.91 3.68
N HIS A 21 -3.82 20.35 2.70
CA HIS A 21 -3.26 19.46 1.70
C HIS A 21 -3.51 20.03 0.29
N GLY A 22 -2.70 19.67 -0.70
CA GLY A 22 -3.03 19.97 -2.08
C GLY A 22 -4.36 19.32 -2.49
N LEU A 23 -5.17 20.00 -3.29
CA LEU A 23 -6.53 19.57 -3.69
C LEU A 23 -6.54 18.17 -4.32
N ALA A 24 -5.53 17.82 -5.15
CA ALA A 24 -5.41 16.48 -5.72
C ALA A 24 -5.24 15.41 -4.63
N ARG A 25 -4.51 15.72 -3.56
CA ARG A 25 -4.36 14.82 -2.42
C ARG A 25 -5.65 14.68 -1.62
N VAL A 26 -6.42 15.75 -1.49
CA VAL A 26 -7.72 15.72 -0.81
C VAL A 26 -8.69 14.82 -1.56
N LEU A 27 -8.84 14.96 -2.88
CA LEU A 27 -9.68 14.08 -3.70
C LEU A 27 -9.30 12.60 -3.55
N SER A 28 -8.00 12.31 -3.55
CA SER A 28 -7.51 10.95 -3.37
C SER A 28 -7.78 10.41 -1.96
N LYS A 29 -7.64 11.24 -0.92
CA LYS A 29 -7.98 10.87 0.46
C LYS A 29 -9.48 10.66 0.67
N LEU A 30 -10.33 11.40 -0.04
CA LEU A 30 -11.77 11.21 -0.04
C LEU A 30 -12.19 9.93 -0.80
N GLY A 31 -11.25 9.22 -1.43
CA GLY A 31 -11.55 7.98 -2.17
C GLY A 31 -12.20 8.21 -3.54
N ALA A 32 -12.17 9.43 -4.08
CA ALA A 32 -12.79 9.75 -5.37
C ALA A 32 -12.02 9.14 -6.54
N CYS A 33 -10.68 9.23 -6.53
CA CYS A 33 -9.82 8.77 -7.63
C CYS A 33 -8.34 8.68 -7.22
N SER A 34 -7.47 8.25 -8.13
CA SER A 34 -6.01 8.35 -7.94
C SER A 34 -5.56 9.80 -7.90
N ARG A 35 -4.38 10.07 -7.33
CA ARG A 35 -3.80 11.42 -7.31
C ARG A 35 -3.56 11.96 -8.72
N SER A 36 -3.02 11.13 -9.63
CA SER A 36 -2.79 11.51 -11.03
C SER A 36 -4.10 11.86 -11.76
N GLN A 37 -5.15 11.08 -11.52
CA GLN A 37 -6.48 11.35 -12.09
C GLN A 37 -7.07 12.64 -11.51
N ALA A 38 -6.90 12.87 -10.19
CA ALA A 38 -7.31 14.11 -9.55
C ALA A 38 -6.59 15.33 -10.16
N GLU A 39 -5.28 15.23 -10.35
CA GLU A 39 -4.49 16.29 -11.00
C GLU A 39 -4.98 16.61 -12.40
N GLN A 40 -5.31 15.58 -13.18
CA GLN A 40 -5.88 15.73 -14.51
C GLN A 40 -7.22 16.47 -14.45
N TRP A 41 -8.18 15.99 -13.64
CA TRP A 41 -9.50 16.63 -13.50
C TRP A 41 -9.42 18.09 -13.04
N ILE A 42 -8.48 18.40 -12.13
CA ILE A 42 -8.27 19.77 -11.64
C ILE A 42 -7.77 20.67 -12.79
N ARG A 43 -6.75 20.22 -13.55
CA ARG A 43 -6.23 20.99 -14.70
C ARG A 43 -7.28 21.20 -15.79
N GLU A 44 -8.15 20.22 -16.02
CA GLU A 44 -9.29 20.31 -16.94
C GLU A 44 -10.39 21.26 -16.44
N GLY A 45 -10.35 21.68 -15.16
CA GLY A 45 -11.35 22.58 -14.56
C GLY A 45 -12.66 21.90 -14.18
N ARG A 46 -12.63 20.59 -13.99
CA ARG A 46 -13.78 19.77 -13.56
C ARG A 46 -14.01 19.78 -12.06
N VAL A 47 -13.03 20.32 -11.31
CA VAL A 47 -13.07 20.32 -9.84
C VAL A 47 -13.39 21.71 -9.32
N SER A 48 -14.35 21.80 -8.41
CA SER A 48 -14.67 23.02 -7.67
C SER A 48 -14.49 22.82 -6.16
N LEU A 49 -14.11 23.91 -5.48
CA LEU A 49 -13.98 24.03 -4.04
C LEU A 49 -14.89 25.17 -3.59
N ASP A 50 -15.85 24.87 -2.71
CA ASP A 50 -16.86 25.83 -2.25
C ASP A 50 -17.54 26.61 -3.41
N GLY A 51 -17.86 25.88 -4.51
CA GLY A 51 -18.50 26.41 -5.71
C GLY A 51 -17.56 27.11 -6.71
N ARG A 52 -16.27 27.29 -6.40
CA ARG A 52 -15.29 27.92 -7.30
C ARG A 52 -14.44 26.88 -8.00
N VAL A 53 -14.32 26.96 -9.33
CA VAL A 53 -13.45 26.07 -10.12
C VAL A 53 -11.99 26.34 -9.79
N ILE A 54 -11.26 25.29 -9.41
CA ILE A 54 -9.83 25.31 -9.13
C ILE A 54 -9.09 24.57 -10.23
N ARG A 55 -7.96 25.13 -10.70
CA ARG A 55 -7.11 24.51 -11.75
C ARG A 55 -5.70 24.17 -11.26
N ASP A 56 -5.36 24.56 -10.01
CA ASP A 56 -4.10 24.22 -9.38
C ASP A 56 -4.25 22.95 -8.52
N PRO A 57 -3.61 21.81 -8.88
CA PRO A 57 -3.64 20.57 -8.10
C PRO A 57 -3.06 20.70 -6.69
N HIS A 58 -2.19 21.69 -6.47
CA HIS A 58 -1.55 21.96 -5.19
C HIS A 58 -2.31 22.97 -4.33
N HIS A 59 -3.48 23.46 -4.79
CA HIS A 59 -4.28 24.44 -4.05
C HIS A 59 -4.51 23.98 -2.60
N PRO A 60 -4.14 24.81 -1.60
CA PRO A 60 -4.21 24.46 -0.18
C PRO A 60 -5.66 24.23 0.26
N THR A 61 -6.04 23.01 0.54
CA THR A 61 -7.41 22.57 0.83
C THR A 61 -7.47 21.84 2.17
N LEU A 62 -8.51 22.07 2.95
CA LEU A 62 -8.81 21.30 4.16
C LEU A 62 -9.47 19.98 3.76
N LEU A 63 -9.19 18.92 4.53
CA LEU A 63 -9.86 17.63 4.31
C LEU A 63 -11.33 17.71 4.74
N ASP A 64 -11.58 18.43 5.84
CA ASP A 64 -12.91 18.65 6.40
C ASP A 64 -13.28 20.13 6.37
N GLY A 65 -14.58 20.43 6.25
CA GLY A 65 -15.11 21.79 6.33
C GLY A 65 -15.11 22.56 5.01
N GLN A 66 -14.62 21.98 3.91
CA GLN A 66 -14.73 22.54 2.56
C GLN A 66 -15.44 21.58 1.61
N GLN A 67 -16.33 22.11 0.78
CA GLN A 67 -17.08 21.30 -0.18
C GLN A 67 -16.30 21.14 -1.48
N VAL A 68 -15.81 19.93 -1.71
CA VAL A 68 -15.18 19.56 -3.00
C VAL A 68 -16.24 18.93 -3.89
N ALA A 69 -16.31 19.35 -5.16
CA ALA A 69 -17.18 18.73 -6.17
C ALA A 69 -16.40 18.43 -7.46
N VAL A 70 -16.81 17.38 -8.15
CA VAL A 70 -16.30 16.98 -9.48
C VAL A 70 -17.48 16.99 -10.45
N ASP A 71 -17.36 17.72 -11.55
CA ASP A 71 -18.43 17.91 -12.55
C ASP A 71 -19.78 18.34 -11.91
N GLY A 72 -19.71 19.20 -10.88
CA GLY A 72 -20.86 19.69 -10.13
C GLY A 72 -21.41 18.71 -9.07
N HIS A 73 -20.89 17.50 -8.96
CA HIS A 73 -21.34 16.51 -7.99
C HIS A 73 -20.45 16.54 -6.72
N PRO A 74 -21.01 16.77 -5.52
CA PRO A 74 -20.25 16.79 -4.30
C PRO A 74 -19.53 15.46 -4.03
N VAL A 75 -18.24 15.54 -3.74
CA VAL A 75 -17.43 14.38 -3.31
C VAL A 75 -17.62 14.22 -1.81
N LYS A 76 -18.23 13.10 -1.41
CA LYS A 76 -18.37 12.72 0.01
C LYS A 76 -17.21 11.85 0.42
N SER A 77 -16.80 11.97 1.68
CA SER A 77 -15.87 11.00 2.28
C SER A 77 -16.49 9.60 2.22
N ILE A 78 -15.72 8.65 1.74
CA ILE A 78 -16.11 7.24 1.66
C ILE A 78 -15.55 6.54 2.90
N GLU A 79 -16.38 5.71 3.53
CA GLU A 79 -15.95 4.85 4.63
C GLU A 79 -14.68 4.07 4.26
N PRO A 80 -13.76 3.84 5.21
CA PRO A 80 -12.56 3.05 4.96
C PRO A 80 -12.90 1.66 4.42
N VAL A 81 -12.30 1.34 3.28
CA VAL A 81 -12.42 0.03 2.63
C VAL A 81 -11.05 -0.58 2.51
N HIS A 82 -10.91 -1.79 3.02
CA HIS A 82 -9.67 -2.57 2.98
C HIS A 82 -9.94 -3.88 2.26
N VAL A 83 -9.14 -4.17 1.25
CA VAL A 83 -9.32 -5.33 0.37
C VAL A 83 -8.02 -6.12 0.29
N MET A 84 -8.13 -7.44 0.40
CA MET A 84 -7.09 -8.38 0.00
C MET A 84 -7.40 -8.91 -1.40
N PHE A 85 -6.43 -8.85 -2.28
CA PHE A 85 -6.48 -9.37 -3.64
C PHE A 85 -5.38 -10.39 -3.86
N ASN A 86 -5.72 -11.59 -4.30
CA ASN A 86 -4.73 -12.57 -4.74
C ASN A 86 -4.29 -12.23 -6.17
N LYS A 87 -3.26 -11.37 -6.25
CA LYS A 87 -2.76 -10.85 -7.52
C LYS A 87 -2.17 -11.98 -8.39
N PRO A 88 -2.68 -12.21 -9.59
CA PRO A 88 -2.04 -13.12 -10.55
C PRO A 88 -0.75 -12.52 -11.11
N ARG A 89 0.12 -13.38 -11.65
CA ARG A 89 1.27 -12.98 -12.46
C ARG A 89 0.80 -12.22 -13.71
N GLY A 90 1.58 -11.22 -14.13
CA GLY A 90 1.30 -10.47 -15.36
C GLY A 90 0.65 -9.11 -15.15
N LEU A 91 -0.06 -8.87 -14.03
CA LEU A 91 -0.67 -7.59 -13.74
C LEU A 91 0.32 -6.61 -13.12
N VAL A 92 0.26 -5.35 -13.55
CA VAL A 92 1.02 -4.24 -12.97
C VAL A 92 0.25 -3.62 -11.82
N VAL A 93 0.93 -3.27 -10.72
CA VAL A 93 0.36 -2.53 -9.59
C VAL A 93 0.53 -1.03 -9.85
N SER A 94 -0.30 -0.48 -10.74
CA SER A 94 -0.34 0.93 -11.09
C SER A 94 -1.77 1.34 -11.41
N ALA A 95 -2.14 2.58 -11.07
CA ALA A 95 -3.45 3.16 -11.41
C ALA A 95 -3.61 3.40 -12.92
N ALA A 96 -2.53 3.80 -13.57
CA ALA A 96 -2.43 3.94 -15.01
C ALA A 96 -1.15 3.28 -15.48
N ASP A 97 -1.17 2.75 -16.68
CA ASP A 97 -0.01 2.17 -17.32
C ASP A 97 0.19 2.79 -18.71
N GLU A 98 1.27 3.54 -18.87
CA GLU A 98 1.61 4.26 -20.10
C GLU A 98 1.87 3.33 -21.29
N HIS A 99 2.12 2.04 -21.01
CA HIS A 99 2.38 1.01 -22.04
C HIS A 99 1.16 0.12 -22.33
N GLY A 100 -0.03 0.46 -21.83
CA GLY A 100 -1.26 -0.31 -22.05
C GLY A 100 -1.28 -1.71 -21.45
N ARG A 101 -0.40 -2.02 -20.47
CA ARG A 101 -0.37 -3.32 -19.80
C ARG A 101 -1.55 -3.47 -18.84
N ALA A 102 -2.06 -4.68 -18.71
CA ALA A 102 -3.12 -4.98 -17.75
C ALA A 102 -2.67 -4.66 -16.31
N THR A 103 -3.50 -3.94 -15.58
CA THR A 103 -3.24 -3.53 -14.18
C THR A 103 -4.13 -4.31 -13.23
N VAL A 104 -3.84 -4.21 -11.93
CA VAL A 104 -4.72 -4.77 -10.88
C VAL A 104 -6.11 -4.14 -10.92
N TYR A 105 -6.25 -2.89 -11.37
CA TYR A 105 -7.52 -2.19 -11.49
C TYR A 105 -8.39 -2.73 -12.63
N THR A 106 -7.77 -3.18 -13.73
CA THR A 106 -8.50 -3.86 -14.80
C THR A 106 -9.16 -5.14 -14.29
N ALA A 107 -8.47 -5.90 -13.42
CA ALA A 107 -9.01 -7.11 -12.82
C ALA A 107 -10.12 -6.83 -11.78
N LEU A 108 -10.11 -5.65 -11.16
CA LEU A 108 -11.08 -5.23 -10.14
C LEU A 108 -12.21 -4.35 -10.71
N ALA A 109 -12.23 -4.06 -12.01
CA ALA A 109 -13.17 -3.11 -12.61
C ALA A 109 -14.65 -3.48 -12.37
N ALA A 110 -14.99 -4.77 -12.37
CA ALA A 110 -16.35 -5.26 -12.13
C ALA A 110 -16.71 -5.38 -10.64
N ALA A 111 -15.81 -5.04 -9.71
CA ALA A 111 -15.98 -5.29 -8.29
C ALA A 111 -16.92 -4.30 -7.58
N GLY A 112 -17.32 -3.19 -8.24
CA GLY A 112 -18.15 -2.14 -7.61
C GLY A 112 -17.47 -1.47 -6.41
N LEU A 113 -16.13 -1.50 -6.33
CA LEU A 113 -15.36 -0.90 -5.27
C LEU A 113 -15.12 0.59 -5.52
N PRO A 114 -15.06 1.44 -4.47
CA PRO A 114 -14.57 2.80 -4.61
C PRO A 114 -13.10 2.77 -5.08
N TRP A 115 -12.54 3.95 -5.33
CA TRP A 115 -11.11 4.05 -5.58
C TRP A 115 -10.31 3.56 -4.36
N LEU A 116 -9.45 2.57 -4.56
CA LEU A 116 -8.55 2.02 -3.56
C LEU A 116 -7.10 2.14 -4.05
N GLY A 117 -6.23 2.73 -3.26
CA GLY A 117 -4.80 2.74 -3.51
C GLY A 117 -4.15 1.40 -3.12
N PRO A 118 -3.07 0.97 -3.80
CA PRO A 118 -2.34 -0.22 -3.39
C PRO A 118 -1.52 0.07 -2.12
N VAL A 119 -1.57 -0.86 -1.16
CA VAL A 119 -0.75 -0.83 0.06
C VAL A 119 0.56 -1.58 -0.22
N GLY A 120 1.55 -0.83 -0.64
CA GLY A 120 2.78 -1.40 -1.20
C GLY A 120 2.59 -1.93 -2.62
N ARG A 121 3.58 -2.66 -3.09
CA ARG A 121 3.58 -3.18 -4.46
C ARG A 121 4.01 -4.64 -4.52
N LEU A 122 3.63 -5.29 -5.62
CA LEU A 122 4.20 -6.53 -6.12
C LEU A 122 4.62 -6.30 -7.58
N ASP A 123 5.77 -6.81 -7.96
CA ASP A 123 6.23 -6.75 -9.34
C ASP A 123 5.25 -7.46 -10.29
N LYS A 124 5.29 -7.13 -11.59
CA LYS A 124 4.49 -7.79 -12.63
C LYS A 124 4.63 -9.32 -12.61
N ALA A 125 5.86 -9.81 -12.38
CA ALA A 125 6.18 -11.24 -12.34
C ALA A 125 5.93 -11.89 -10.97
N SER A 126 5.46 -11.14 -9.95
CA SER A 126 5.15 -11.63 -8.61
C SER A 126 3.65 -11.84 -8.44
N GLU A 127 3.30 -12.74 -7.54
CA GLU A 127 1.93 -13.22 -7.30
C GLU A 127 1.54 -13.06 -5.81
N GLY A 128 0.25 -13.26 -5.49
CA GLY A 128 -0.23 -13.45 -4.12
C GLY A 128 -0.82 -12.20 -3.48
N LEU A 129 -0.72 -12.12 -2.18
CA LEU A 129 -1.39 -11.16 -1.33
C LEU A 129 -1.00 -9.72 -1.66
N LEU A 130 -1.94 -8.97 -2.21
CA LEU A 130 -1.86 -7.53 -2.39
C LEU A 130 -2.99 -6.87 -1.61
N LEU A 131 -2.66 -5.90 -0.78
CA LEU A 131 -3.65 -5.07 -0.09
C LEU A 131 -3.96 -3.83 -0.91
N LEU A 132 -5.24 -3.41 -0.89
CA LEU A 132 -5.70 -2.14 -1.45
C LEU A 132 -6.60 -1.45 -0.41
N SER A 133 -6.48 -0.13 -0.30
CA SER A 133 -7.30 0.65 0.65
C SER A 133 -7.44 2.11 0.21
N ASN A 134 -8.52 2.77 0.65
CA ASN A 134 -8.68 4.22 0.62
C ASN A 134 -8.22 4.88 1.94
N ASP A 135 -7.92 4.11 2.99
CA ASP A 135 -7.29 4.64 4.22
C ASP A 135 -5.78 4.81 4.02
N THR A 136 -5.37 6.04 3.74
CA THR A 136 -3.96 6.36 3.49
C THR A 136 -3.10 6.33 4.74
N VAL A 137 -3.68 6.47 5.94
CA VAL A 137 -2.94 6.44 7.22
C VAL A 137 -2.63 5.00 7.58
N TRP A 138 -3.62 4.12 7.54
CA TRP A 138 -3.45 2.68 7.72
C TRP A 138 -2.45 2.11 6.69
N SER A 139 -2.60 2.49 5.42
CA SER A 139 -1.70 2.04 4.34
C SER A 139 -0.26 2.48 4.56
N ALA A 140 -0.05 3.71 5.05
CA ALA A 140 1.28 4.21 5.37
C ALA A 140 1.94 3.39 6.48
N GLY A 141 1.21 3.07 7.56
CA GLY A 141 1.73 2.25 8.64
C GLY A 141 2.22 0.87 8.19
N ILE A 142 1.48 0.20 7.30
CA ILE A 142 1.86 -1.13 6.78
C ILE A 142 3.10 -1.05 5.86
N THR A 143 3.27 0.06 5.15
CA THR A 143 4.36 0.23 4.18
C THR A 143 5.60 0.90 4.73
N ASP A 144 5.50 1.49 5.92
CA ASP A 144 6.63 2.17 6.58
C ASP A 144 7.70 1.14 6.99
N PRO A 145 8.95 1.30 6.52
CA PRO A 145 10.05 0.41 6.92
C PRO A 145 10.29 0.36 8.43
N VAL A 146 9.99 1.45 9.16
CA VAL A 146 10.18 1.55 10.61
C VAL A 146 9.29 0.57 11.40
N THR A 147 8.16 0.16 10.83
CA THR A 147 7.25 -0.79 11.49
C THR A 147 7.76 -2.22 11.48
N HIS A 148 8.76 -2.52 10.64
CA HIS A 148 9.33 -3.87 10.47
C HIS A 148 8.28 -4.97 10.33
N LEU A 149 7.14 -4.64 9.71
CA LEU A 149 6.05 -5.60 9.52
C LEU A 149 6.48 -6.69 8.55
N ASP A 150 6.47 -7.93 9.00
CA ASP A 150 6.90 -9.09 8.23
C ASP A 150 6.07 -9.29 6.96
N LYS A 151 6.73 -9.67 5.88
CA LYS A 151 6.12 -10.14 4.64
C LYS A 151 6.69 -11.52 4.32
N THR A 152 5.83 -12.52 4.27
CA THR A 152 6.23 -13.92 4.01
C THR A 152 5.97 -14.27 2.56
N TYR A 153 6.96 -14.90 1.96
CA TYR A 153 6.93 -15.29 0.54
C TYR A 153 7.24 -16.77 0.36
N HIS A 154 6.48 -17.45 -0.48
CA HIS A 154 6.87 -18.74 -1.04
C HIS A 154 7.57 -18.50 -2.38
N VAL A 155 8.80 -18.98 -2.48
CA VAL A 155 9.68 -18.70 -3.61
C VAL A 155 10.15 -20.01 -4.23
N GLN A 156 9.84 -20.21 -5.51
CA GLN A 156 10.40 -21.31 -6.29
C GLN A 156 11.69 -20.85 -6.94
N VAL A 157 12.76 -21.59 -6.75
CA VAL A 157 14.07 -21.32 -7.34
C VAL A 157 14.52 -22.48 -8.21
N ALA A 158 15.35 -22.19 -9.23
CA ALA A 158 16.07 -23.21 -9.97
C ALA A 158 17.21 -23.75 -9.09
N GLY A 159 17.41 -25.07 -9.10
CA GLY A 159 18.43 -25.72 -8.27
C GLY A 159 17.92 -26.03 -6.85
N GLN A 160 18.85 -26.42 -6.00
CA GLN A 160 18.59 -26.89 -4.62
C GLN A 160 19.51 -26.13 -3.66
N PRO A 161 19.07 -24.99 -3.11
CA PRO A 161 19.83 -24.28 -2.07
C PRO A 161 19.96 -25.17 -0.83
N ASP A 162 21.17 -25.29 -0.32
CA ASP A 162 21.49 -26.02 0.90
C ASP A 162 21.34 -25.14 2.15
N ALA A 163 21.58 -25.70 3.32
CA ALA A 163 21.49 -24.99 4.59
C ALA A 163 22.48 -23.81 4.67
N SER A 164 23.62 -23.87 4.01
CA SER A 164 24.62 -22.79 4.02
C SER A 164 24.14 -21.58 3.23
N VAL A 165 23.45 -21.80 2.12
CA VAL A 165 22.79 -20.74 1.33
C VAL A 165 21.70 -20.05 2.16
N LEU A 166 20.84 -20.81 2.84
CA LEU A 166 19.80 -20.27 3.69
C LEU A 166 20.39 -19.44 4.85
N ALA A 167 21.43 -19.92 5.48
CA ALA A 167 22.15 -19.18 6.52
C ALA A 167 22.76 -17.87 5.97
N THR A 168 23.33 -17.91 4.76
CA THR A 168 23.90 -16.74 4.08
C THR A 168 22.82 -15.71 3.74
N MET A 169 21.63 -16.14 3.32
CA MET A 169 20.48 -15.22 3.09
C MET A 169 20.10 -14.46 4.37
N GLN A 170 20.16 -15.10 5.53
CA GLN A 170 19.83 -14.50 6.82
C GLN A 170 20.97 -13.62 7.37
N ALA A 171 22.22 -14.00 7.13
CA ALA A 171 23.39 -13.17 7.45
C ALA A 171 23.47 -11.90 6.59
N GLY A 172 23.02 -12.00 5.33
CA GLY A 172 22.97 -10.93 4.36
C GLY A 172 24.09 -10.96 3.32
N VAL A 173 23.76 -10.49 2.14
CA VAL A 173 24.66 -10.43 0.96
C VAL A 173 24.76 -8.99 0.49
N ARG A 174 25.97 -8.52 0.19
CA ARG A 174 26.17 -7.20 -0.42
C ARG A 174 25.96 -7.28 -1.92
N GLU A 175 25.03 -6.48 -2.43
CA GLU A 175 24.71 -6.38 -3.84
C GLU A 175 24.39 -4.93 -4.21
N GLY A 176 25.06 -4.39 -5.23
CA GLY A 176 24.86 -3.00 -5.67
C GLY A 176 25.11 -1.95 -4.58
N GLY A 177 26.02 -2.21 -3.63
CA GLY A 177 26.31 -1.33 -2.49
C GLY A 177 25.33 -1.47 -1.32
N GLU A 178 24.25 -2.23 -1.44
CA GLU A 178 23.26 -2.49 -0.39
C GLU A 178 23.52 -3.84 0.29
N LEU A 179 23.20 -3.92 1.59
CA LEU A 179 23.13 -5.19 2.30
C LEU A 179 21.70 -5.73 2.17
N LEU A 180 21.53 -6.83 1.43
CA LEU A 180 20.26 -7.53 1.29
C LEU A 180 20.27 -8.73 2.23
N LYS A 181 19.27 -8.85 3.10
CA LYS A 181 19.12 -9.99 4.01
C LYS A 181 17.67 -10.41 4.15
N ALA A 182 17.43 -11.66 4.42
CA ALA A 182 16.16 -12.19 4.87
C ALA A 182 16.12 -12.23 6.40
N ARG A 183 14.98 -11.90 7.00
CA ARG A 183 14.75 -12.13 8.43
C ARG A 183 14.65 -13.63 8.76
N GLY A 184 14.09 -14.41 7.82
CA GLY A 184 13.99 -15.85 7.87
C GLY A 184 14.07 -16.45 6.47
N ALA A 185 14.69 -17.61 6.36
CA ALA A 185 14.73 -18.42 5.13
C ALA A 185 14.71 -19.90 5.50
N THR A 186 13.73 -20.65 4.99
CA THR A 186 13.58 -22.09 5.23
C THR A 186 13.27 -22.82 3.93
N LEU A 187 13.71 -24.07 3.83
CA LEU A 187 13.39 -24.96 2.73
C LEU A 187 12.00 -25.58 3.01
N LEU A 188 11.03 -25.35 2.16
CA LEU A 188 9.71 -25.97 2.22
C LEU A 188 9.69 -27.36 1.58
N ARG A 189 10.29 -27.48 0.41
CA ARG A 189 10.42 -28.74 -0.34
C ARG A 189 11.46 -28.63 -1.44
N ALA A 190 12.14 -29.72 -1.73
CA ALA A 190 13.05 -29.85 -2.85
C ALA A 190 12.52 -30.87 -3.86
N GLY A 191 12.67 -30.59 -5.14
CA GLY A 191 12.51 -31.52 -6.25
C GLY A 191 13.86 -31.74 -6.92
N GLU A 192 13.89 -32.49 -8.03
CA GLU A 192 15.15 -32.78 -8.72
C GLU A 192 15.87 -31.56 -9.31
N LYS A 193 15.11 -30.60 -9.84
CA LYS A 193 15.62 -29.42 -10.58
C LYS A 193 15.30 -28.08 -9.94
N ASN A 194 14.46 -28.06 -8.92
CA ASN A 194 14.03 -26.83 -8.27
C ASN A 194 13.65 -27.07 -6.82
N ALA A 195 13.60 -25.99 -6.03
CA ALA A 195 13.17 -26.01 -4.65
C ALA A 195 12.16 -24.90 -4.38
N TRP A 196 11.37 -25.08 -3.33
CA TRP A 196 10.52 -24.04 -2.76
C TRP A 196 11.06 -23.62 -1.41
N LEU A 197 11.21 -22.32 -1.24
CA LEU A 197 11.64 -21.69 -0.01
C LEU A 197 10.50 -20.86 0.57
N GLU A 198 10.45 -20.78 1.89
CA GLU A 198 9.77 -19.69 2.57
C GLU A 198 10.81 -18.64 2.95
N ILE A 199 10.53 -17.39 2.59
CA ILE A 199 11.42 -16.25 2.87
C ILE A 199 10.60 -15.17 3.55
N VAL A 200 11.08 -14.72 4.72
CA VAL A 200 10.48 -13.63 5.49
C VAL A 200 11.34 -12.38 5.34
N LEU A 201 10.71 -11.26 4.98
CA LEU A 201 11.34 -9.94 4.94
C LEU A 201 10.60 -9.00 5.89
N ASP A 202 11.32 -8.17 6.63
CA ASP A 202 10.78 -7.06 7.43
C ASP A 202 10.90 -5.70 6.72
N GLU A 203 11.53 -5.67 5.54
CA GLU A 203 11.68 -4.51 4.68
C GLU A 203 11.20 -4.81 3.23
N GLY A 204 11.04 -3.75 2.41
CA GLY A 204 10.48 -3.88 1.06
C GLY A 204 11.34 -3.23 -0.03
N ARG A 205 12.65 -3.54 -0.11
CA ARG A 205 13.52 -2.97 -1.15
C ARG A 205 13.11 -3.44 -2.55
N ASN A 206 13.47 -2.66 -3.56
CA ASN A 206 13.17 -3.01 -4.94
C ASN A 206 13.76 -4.39 -5.30
N ARG A 207 12.89 -5.31 -5.74
CA ARG A 207 13.25 -6.67 -6.17
C ARG A 207 14.13 -7.44 -5.18
N HIS A 208 13.97 -7.19 -3.86
CA HIS A 208 14.84 -7.66 -2.78
C HIS A 208 15.15 -9.15 -2.90
N ILE A 209 14.15 -10.02 -2.87
CA ILE A 209 14.33 -11.49 -2.93
C ILE A 209 15.02 -11.91 -4.23
N ARG A 210 14.65 -11.32 -5.38
CA ARG A 210 15.25 -11.67 -6.66
C ARG A 210 16.72 -11.29 -6.75
N ARG A 211 17.08 -10.12 -6.19
CA ARG A 211 18.48 -9.66 -6.12
C ARG A 211 19.29 -10.51 -5.15
N LEU A 212 18.73 -10.79 -3.97
CA LEU A 212 19.37 -11.62 -2.95
C LEU A 212 19.69 -13.02 -3.49
N LEU A 213 18.71 -13.68 -4.10
CA LEU A 213 18.90 -15.02 -4.67
C LEU A 213 19.82 -15.02 -5.89
N ALA A 214 19.74 -14.02 -6.78
CA ALA A 214 20.65 -13.89 -7.92
C ALA A 214 22.11 -13.72 -7.47
N ALA A 215 22.36 -12.95 -6.40
CA ALA A 215 23.70 -12.79 -5.83
C ALA A 215 24.27 -14.11 -5.24
N LEU A 216 23.39 -15.08 -4.94
CA LEU A 216 23.76 -16.42 -4.49
C LEU A 216 23.73 -17.46 -5.61
N GLY A 217 23.52 -17.04 -6.87
CA GLY A 217 23.53 -17.93 -8.04
C GLY A 217 22.19 -18.66 -8.30
N PHE A 218 21.07 -18.22 -7.70
CA PHE A 218 19.77 -18.86 -7.87
C PHE A 218 18.78 -17.99 -8.65
N ASP A 219 18.17 -18.57 -9.69
CA ASP A 219 17.10 -17.92 -10.45
C ASP A 219 15.73 -18.14 -9.78
N VAL A 220 14.97 -17.05 -9.62
CA VAL A 220 13.61 -17.09 -9.10
C VAL A 220 12.62 -17.41 -10.21
N LEU A 221 12.04 -18.61 -10.17
CA LEU A 221 11.02 -19.09 -11.11
C LEU A 221 9.62 -18.56 -10.77
N ARG A 222 9.24 -18.61 -9.48
CA ARG A 222 7.99 -18.05 -8.95
C ARG A 222 8.22 -17.34 -7.63
N LEU A 223 7.44 -16.31 -7.38
CA LEU A 223 7.47 -15.53 -6.14
C LEU A 223 6.05 -15.16 -5.77
N ILE A 224 5.58 -15.68 -4.65
CA ILE A 224 4.21 -15.54 -4.17
C ILE A 224 4.26 -14.96 -2.76
N ARG A 225 3.69 -13.77 -2.53
CA ARG A 225 3.52 -13.26 -1.17
C ARG A 225 2.33 -13.96 -0.52
N VAL A 226 2.57 -14.71 0.53
CA VAL A 226 1.56 -15.53 1.21
C VAL A 226 1.03 -14.88 2.48
N ALA A 227 1.81 -13.96 3.10
CA ALA A 227 1.34 -13.25 4.30
C ALA A 227 1.94 -11.84 4.43
N ILE A 228 1.25 -10.97 5.19
CA ILE A 228 1.70 -9.66 5.68
C ILE A 228 1.35 -9.62 7.18
N GLY A 229 2.36 -9.56 8.06
CA GLY A 229 2.15 -9.74 9.49
C GLY A 229 1.42 -11.04 9.77
N THR A 230 0.31 -10.97 10.49
CA THR A 230 -0.56 -12.12 10.81
C THR A 230 -1.63 -12.40 9.77
N LEU A 231 -1.77 -11.56 8.74
CA LEU A 231 -2.76 -11.75 7.68
C LEU A 231 -2.22 -12.69 6.62
N GLU A 232 -2.82 -13.85 6.49
CA GLU A 232 -2.48 -14.86 5.50
C GLU A 232 -3.38 -14.77 4.26
N LEU A 233 -2.84 -15.12 3.10
CA LEU A 233 -3.57 -15.24 1.85
C LEU A 233 -4.67 -16.31 1.93
N GLY A 234 -4.39 -17.41 2.66
CA GLY A 234 -5.29 -18.54 2.81
C GLY A 234 -5.71 -19.15 1.46
N ASP A 235 -6.94 -19.59 1.41
CA ASP A 235 -7.53 -20.25 0.24
C ASP A 235 -8.12 -19.29 -0.81
N LEU A 236 -7.84 -17.97 -0.68
CA LEU A 236 -8.33 -17.00 -1.66
C LEU A 236 -7.78 -17.33 -3.04
N ALA A 237 -8.66 -17.71 -3.98
CA ALA A 237 -8.27 -18.15 -5.30
C ALA A 237 -7.57 -17.02 -6.09
N LYS A 238 -6.68 -17.40 -7.01
CA LYS A 238 -5.94 -16.47 -7.84
C LYS A 238 -6.87 -15.58 -8.67
N GLY A 239 -6.64 -14.27 -8.64
CA GLY A 239 -7.49 -13.27 -9.30
C GLY A 239 -8.74 -12.91 -8.51
N GLN A 240 -8.99 -13.54 -7.36
CA GLN A 240 -10.11 -13.19 -6.48
C GLN A 240 -9.70 -12.19 -5.41
N TRP A 241 -10.68 -11.49 -4.89
CA TRP A 241 -10.52 -10.51 -3.82
C TRP A 241 -11.59 -10.69 -2.75
N ARG A 242 -11.31 -10.21 -1.54
CA ARG A 242 -12.30 -10.07 -0.47
C ARG A 242 -12.02 -8.82 0.37
N ARG A 243 -13.04 -8.34 1.04
CA ARG A 243 -12.85 -7.33 2.10
C ARG A 243 -12.13 -7.97 3.29
N LEU A 244 -11.34 -7.17 3.99
CA LEU A 244 -10.80 -7.55 5.29
C LEU A 244 -11.88 -7.43 6.36
N SER A 245 -11.84 -8.31 7.35
CA SER A 245 -12.63 -8.17 8.56
C SER A 245 -12.07 -7.04 9.46
N ALA A 246 -12.89 -6.56 10.39
CA ALA A 246 -12.43 -5.54 11.34
C ALA A 246 -11.27 -6.02 12.20
N ASP A 247 -11.21 -7.32 12.52
CA ASP A 247 -10.09 -7.92 13.28
C ASP A 247 -8.80 -7.95 12.47
N GLU A 248 -8.87 -8.33 11.19
CA GLU A 248 -7.72 -8.30 10.29
C GLU A 248 -7.18 -6.89 10.08
N VAL A 249 -8.06 -5.90 9.93
CA VAL A 249 -7.67 -4.49 9.83
C VAL A 249 -6.96 -4.03 11.10
N ARG A 250 -7.50 -4.37 12.28
CA ARG A 250 -6.88 -4.03 13.57
C ARG A 250 -5.55 -4.75 13.79
N ALA A 251 -5.44 -6.01 13.39
CA ALA A 251 -4.20 -6.79 13.53
C ALA A 251 -3.02 -6.22 12.73
N LEU A 252 -3.31 -5.55 11.61
CA LEU A 252 -2.32 -4.87 10.77
C LEU A 252 -2.12 -3.39 11.12
N ASP A 253 -2.91 -2.85 12.06
CA ASP A 253 -2.79 -1.44 12.44
C ASP A 253 -1.53 -1.22 13.30
N THR A 254 -0.57 -0.52 12.77
CA THR A 254 0.72 -0.23 13.42
C THR A 254 0.70 1.06 14.26
N ARG A 255 -0.44 1.70 14.44
CA ARG A 255 -0.63 2.96 15.18
C ARG A 255 -0.78 2.76 16.70
N ARG A 256 -0.13 1.76 17.27
CA ARG A 256 -0.16 1.49 18.72
C ARG A 256 0.93 2.25 19.45
#